data_cdba4577871c5457566a5c9cc9b44e55
#
_entry.id   cdba4577871c5457566a5c9cc9b44e55
#
_cell.length_a   1.000
_cell.length_b   1.000
_cell.length_c   1.000
_cell.angle_alpha   90.00
_cell.angle_beta   90.00
_cell.angle_gamma   90.00
#
_symmetry.space_group_name_H-M   'P 1'
#
loop_
_entity.id
_entity.type
_entity.pdbx_description
1 polymer ?
#
loop_
_entity_poly.entity_id
_entity_poly.type
_entity_poly.pdbx_seq_one_letter_code
_entity_poly.pdbx_strand_id
1 'polypeptide(L)'
;ILMIGLIASFISFFLIDDFVREKMVPVLFPEGQLAATSGTVRISILRRIRVLFGVGTNAPMVLLCVTVAFAIWELDDALISTGQFCRDIMTFAGSVFIIFIIFIIMSLSLNLLVAKSILRPINDMIGMARNVRKGHFDQKVRVVSNDELGIMGDGMNAMTDGLIERDRLRRGLYLAQEVQQALLPRECPAIDGLDMAARSLYCDETGGDYYDFIGNDNKQLDAVIGDVSGHGISSAILMASVRAFLRQRAHLPGNLSRMMSDVNRQLIDDVEDSGNFMTLFYLRLDPAQRCLSWIRAGHDPAIFYNPISDRFNDMHGKGLALGISG
;
A
#
# COMPACT_ATOMS: atom_id res chain seq x y z
N ILE A 1 41.18 13.28 38.16
CA ILE A 1 40.12 14.28 38.05
C ILE A 1 39.62 14.43 36.62
N LEU A 2 40.50 14.61 35.63
CA LEU A 2 40.10 14.81 34.21
C LEU A 2 39.29 13.61 33.63
N MET A 3 39.69 12.38 33.93
CA MET A 3 38.98 11.17 33.47
C MET A 3 37.63 10.97 34.17
N ILE A 4 37.52 11.25 35.45
CA ILE A 4 36.23 11.19 36.18
C ILE A 4 35.27 12.22 35.61
N GLY A 5 35.74 13.41 35.26
CA GLY A 5 34.95 14.44 34.59
C GLY A 5 34.48 14.01 33.20
N LEU A 6 35.32 13.32 32.43
CA LEU A 6 34.99 12.80 31.09
C LEU A 6 33.96 11.69 31.15
N ILE A 7 34.08 10.76 32.10
CA ILE A 7 33.12 9.67 32.36
C ILE A 7 31.76 10.24 32.81
N ALA A 8 31.76 11.22 33.74
CA ALA A 8 30.53 11.86 34.22
C ALA A 8 29.82 12.64 33.12
N SER A 9 30.54 13.39 32.28
CA SER A 9 29.99 14.09 31.12
C SER A 9 29.38 13.11 30.12
N PHE A 10 30.01 11.99 29.88
CA PHE A 10 29.53 10.95 28.99
C PHE A 10 28.22 10.32 29.49
N ILE A 11 28.16 9.91 30.74
CA ILE A 11 26.94 9.35 31.36
C ILE A 11 25.80 10.36 31.27
N SER A 12 26.08 11.62 31.63
CA SER A 12 25.09 12.71 31.60
C SER A 12 24.56 12.93 30.14
N PHE A 13 25.43 12.95 29.15
CA PHE A 13 25.03 13.09 27.78
C PHE A 13 24.07 12.00 27.34
N PHE A 14 24.36 10.73 27.64
CA PHE A 14 23.50 9.62 27.24
C PHE A 14 22.18 9.56 28.02
N LEU A 15 22.17 9.93 29.31
CA LEU A 15 20.93 10.04 30.08
C LEU A 15 20.02 11.16 29.53
N ILE A 16 20.59 12.28 29.13
CA ILE A 16 19.85 13.38 28.50
C ILE A 16 19.33 12.91 27.11
N ASP A 17 20.16 12.28 26.29
CA ASP A 17 19.75 11.77 24.98
C ASP A 17 18.61 10.75 25.10
N ASP A 18 18.69 9.82 26.05
CA ASP A 18 17.63 8.81 26.32
C ASP A 18 16.33 9.50 26.78
N PHE A 19 16.43 10.45 27.69
CA PHE A 19 15.28 11.24 28.19
C PHE A 19 14.61 12.04 27.07
N VAL A 20 15.40 12.73 26.24
CA VAL A 20 14.88 13.50 25.10
C VAL A 20 14.14 12.58 24.13
N ARG A 21 14.70 11.43 23.80
CA ARG A 21 14.10 10.46 22.86
C ARG A 21 12.83 9.81 23.41
N GLU A 22 12.83 9.39 24.67
CA GLU A 22 11.67 8.71 25.26
C GLU A 22 10.52 9.65 25.62
N LYS A 23 10.83 10.87 26.06
CA LYS A 23 9.85 11.78 26.65
C LYS A 23 9.56 13.01 25.79
N MET A 24 10.57 13.64 25.21
CA MET A 24 10.37 14.90 24.48
C MET A 24 10.02 14.69 23.00
N VAL A 25 10.74 13.82 22.31
CA VAL A 25 10.51 13.60 20.87
C VAL A 25 9.08 13.16 20.57
N PRO A 26 8.44 12.23 21.30
CA PRO A 26 7.07 11.83 21.02
C PRO A 26 6.02 12.91 21.28
N VAL A 27 6.33 13.87 22.15
CA VAL A 27 5.43 15.00 22.42
C VAL A 27 5.57 16.08 21.35
N LEU A 28 6.81 16.35 20.91
CA LEU A 28 7.09 17.37 19.91
C LEU A 28 6.82 16.89 18.47
N PHE A 29 6.96 15.61 18.22
CA PHE A 29 6.80 14.97 16.90
C PHE A 29 5.90 13.71 17.00
N PRO A 30 4.61 13.87 17.30
CA PRO A 30 3.70 12.74 17.51
C PRO A 30 3.51 11.88 16.25
N GLU A 31 3.64 12.49 15.07
CA GLU A 31 3.48 11.82 13.77
C GLU A 31 4.80 11.31 13.18
N GLY A 32 5.93 11.46 13.87
CA GLY A 32 7.26 11.20 13.30
C GLY A 32 7.79 12.40 12.52
N GLN A 33 8.53 12.15 11.41
CA GLN A 33 9.12 13.17 10.53
C GLN A 33 10.26 13.99 11.18
N LEU A 34 10.77 13.55 12.32
CA LEU A 34 11.92 14.20 12.97
C LEU A 34 13.15 14.24 12.03
N ALA A 35 13.34 13.19 11.21
CA ALA A 35 14.43 13.10 10.24
C ALA A 35 14.28 14.10 9.08
N ALA A 36 13.07 14.53 8.76
CA ALA A 36 12.77 15.49 7.70
C ALA A 36 12.90 16.96 8.16
N THR A 37 12.97 17.21 9.49
CA THR A 37 12.99 18.57 10.02
C THR A 37 14.35 19.23 9.78
N SER A 38 14.34 20.38 9.11
CA SER A 38 15.55 21.19 8.87
C SER A 38 16.10 21.80 10.16
N GLY A 39 17.43 21.88 10.29
CA GLY A 39 18.09 22.48 11.47
C GLY A 39 18.37 21.51 12.63
N THR A 40 18.00 20.24 12.53
CA THR A 40 18.35 19.24 13.54
C THR A 40 19.77 18.70 13.32
N VAL A 41 20.54 18.59 14.42
CA VAL A 41 21.87 17.96 14.38
C VAL A 41 21.73 16.46 14.22
N ARG A 42 22.21 15.93 13.10
CA ARG A 42 22.19 14.49 12.81
C ARG A 42 23.46 13.81 13.33
N ILE A 43 23.30 12.86 14.22
CA ILE A 43 24.39 12.03 14.69
C ILE A 43 24.17 10.61 14.11
N SER A 44 25.01 10.21 13.13
CA SER A 44 24.91 8.88 12.52
C SER A 44 25.12 7.77 13.57
N ILE A 45 24.45 6.62 13.35
CA ILE A 45 24.60 5.42 14.20
C ILE A 45 26.05 5.03 14.38
N LEU A 46 26.85 5.08 13.29
CA LEU A 46 28.25 4.72 13.34
C LEU A 46 29.05 5.66 14.26
N ARG A 47 28.78 6.99 14.22
CA ARG A 47 29.41 7.96 15.10
C ARG A 47 29.03 7.72 16.56
N ARG A 48 27.75 7.42 16.82
CA ARG A 48 27.24 7.08 18.13
C ARG A 48 27.89 5.81 18.70
N ILE A 49 27.94 4.74 17.92
CA ILE A 49 28.62 3.50 18.30
C ILE A 49 30.08 3.76 18.61
N ARG A 50 30.81 4.55 17.78
CA ARG A 50 32.21 4.87 17.98
C ARG A 50 32.44 5.65 19.27
N VAL A 51 31.59 6.61 19.61
CA VAL A 51 31.66 7.36 20.87
C VAL A 51 31.36 6.44 22.07
N LEU A 52 30.35 5.61 21.96
CA LEU A 52 29.99 4.62 22.98
C LEU A 52 31.14 3.68 23.31
N PHE A 53 31.77 3.09 22.27
CA PHE A 53 32.94 2.20 22.46
C PHE A 53 34.18 2.95 22.89
N GLY A 54 34.44 4.14 22.34
CA GLY A 54 35.61 4.96 22.67
C GLY A 54 35.65 5.32 24.14
N VAL A 55 34.54 5.75 24.71
CA VAL A 55 34.48 6.15 26.13
C VAL A 55 34.17 4.96 27.04
N GLY A 56 33.30 4.04 26.60
CA GLY A 56 32.84 2.92 27.40
C GLY A 56 33.92 1.82 27.62
N THR A 57 34.80 1.62 26.66
CA THR A 57 35.82 0.57 26.73
C THR A 57 37.24 1.11 26.76
N ASN A 58 37.57 2.07 25.85
CA ASN A 58 38.94 2.55 25.74
C ASN A 58 39.38 3.42 26.91
N ALA A 59 38.50 4.29 27.42
CA ALA A 59 38.85 5.18 28.51
C ALA A 59 39.17 4.44 29.83
N PRO A 60 38.35 3.45 30.31
CA PRO A 60 38.72 2.63 31.46
C PRO A 60 39.96 1.78 31.25
N MET A 61 40.19 1.27 30.03
CA MET A 61 41.38 0.49 29.71
C MET A 61 42.64 1.33 29.76
N VAL A 62 42.63 2.56 29.26
CA VAL A 62 43.71 3.53 29.36
C VAL A 62 43.96 3.88 30.83
N LEU A 63 42.92 4.10 31.64
CA LEU A 63 43.02 4.37 33.05
C LEU A 63 43.69 3.21 33.77
N LEU A 64 43.29 1.95 33.50
CA LEU A 64 43.91 0.75 34.04
C LEU A 64 45.40 0.69 33.66
N CYS A 65 45.76 0.88 32.40
CA CYS A 65 47.13 0.87 31.95
C CYS A 65 48.00 1.93 32.64
N VAL A 66 47.47 3.16 32.77
CA VAL A 66 48.18 4.28 33.46
C VAL A 66 48.35 3.97 34.94
N THR A 67 47.32 3.42 35.59
CA THR A 67 47.38 3.06 37.01
C THR A 67 48.41 1.95 37.29
N VAL A 68 48.42 0.93 36.41
CA VAL A 68 49.40 -0.16 36.49
C VAL A 68 50.80 0.36 36.26
N ALA A 69 51.03 1.23 35.22
CA ALA A 69 52.32 1.78 34.95
C ALA A 69 52.85 2.66 36.09
N PHE A 70 51.98 3.48 36.67
CA PHE A 70 52.29 4.33 37.81
C PHE A 70 52.65 3.48 39.06
N ALA A 71 51.92 2.44 39.32
CA ALA A 71 52.19 1.54 40.42
C ALA A 71 53.49 0.73 40.27
N ILE A 72 53.86 0.33 39.03
CA ILE A 72 55.13 -0.32 38.77
C ILE A 72 56.30 0.68 39.02
N TRP A 73 56.15 1.94 38.61
CA TRP A 73 57.14 2.99 38.86
C TRP A 73 57.31 3.28 40.36
N GLU A 74 56.24 3.33 41.13
CA GLU A 74 56.27 3.56 42.61
C GLU A 74 56.85 2.38 43.37
N LEU A 75 56.63 1.13 42.89
CA LEU A 75 57.25 -0.09 43.47
C LEU A 75 58.75 -0.18 43.25
N ASP A 76 59.29 0.40 42.17
CA ASP A 76 60.73 0.42 41.90
C ASP A 76 61.51 1.37 42.88
N ASP A 77 60.85 2.45 43.32
CA ASP A 77 61.38 3.35 44.39
C ASP A 77 61.23 2.79 45.82
N ALA A 78 60.24 1.90 46.05
CA ALA A 78 59.87 1.42 47.39
C ALA A 78 60.62 0.14 47.83
N LEU A 79 61.51 -0.41 47.04
CA LEU A 79 62.30 -1.63 47.36
C LEU A 79 63.24 -1.50 48.59
N ILE A 80 63.19 -0.36 49.31
CA ILE A 80 64.13 0.03 50.41
C ILE A 80 63.53 -0.24 51.82
N SER A 81 62.24 -0.51 52.03
CA SER A 81 61.71 -0.82 53.36
C SER A 81 60.52 -1.82 53.37
N THR A 82 60.69 -2.94 54.08
CA THR A 82 59.75 -4.08 54.15
C THR A 82 58.36 -3.77 54.71
N GLY A 83 58.17 -2.76 55.52
CA GLY A 83 56.88 -2.39 56.13
C GLY A 83 55.99 -1.47 55.26
N GLN A 84 56.57 -0.72 54.36
CA GLN A 84 55.86 0.13 53.40
C GLN A 84 55.36 -0.72 52.23
N PHE A 85 56.14 -1.68 51.80
CA PHE A 85 55.84 -2.57 50.66
C PHE A 85 54.46 -3.28 50.75
N CYS A 86 54.10 -3.81 51.94
CA CYS A 86 52.77 -4.46 52.08
C CYS A 86 51.61 -3.46 52.03
N ARG A 87 51.76 -2.22 52.49
CA ARG A 87 50.72 -1.18 52.40
C ARG A 87 50.54 -0.70 50.97
N ASP A 88 51.61 -0.57 50.23
CA ASP A 88 51.61 -0.07 48.87
C ASP A 88 50.97 -1.12 47.91
N ILE A 89 51.24 -2.41 48.11
CA ILE A 89 50.55 -3.50 47.44
C ILE A 89 49.06 -3.52 47.73
N MET A 90 48.62 -3.30 48.99
CA MET A 90 47.21 -3.28 49.34
C MET A 90 46.47 -2.08 48.70
N THR A 91 47.08 -0.89 48.69
CA THR A 91 46.49 0.30 48.05
C THR A 91 46.43 0.16 46.54
N PHE A 92 47.44 -0.46 45.92
CA PHE A 92 47.45 -0.80 44.52
C PHE A 92 46.32 -1.81 44.18
N ALA A 93 46.25 -2.93 44.88
CA ALA A 93 45.20 -3.92 44.68
C ALA A 93 43.79 -3.32 44.85
N GLY A 94 43.61 -2.43 45.83
CA GLY A 94 42.36 -1.68 46.03
C GLY A 94 42.01 -0.79 44.88
N SER A 95 42.99 -0.03 44.35
CA SER A 95 42.76 0.89 43.19
C SER A 95 42.44 0.10 41.94
N VAL A 96 43.13 -1.00 41.65
CA VAL A 96 42.83 -1.89 40.50
C VAL A 96 41.40 -2.48 40.62
N PHE A 97 41.03 -2.90 41.84
CA PHE A 97 39.71 -3.46 42.08
C PHE A 97 38.60 -2.41 41.85
N ILE A 98 38.79 -1.18 42.32
CA ILE A 98 37.84 -0.07 42.06
C ILE A 98 37.69 0.20 40.57
N ILE A 99 38.80 0.29 39.82
CA ILE A 99 38.77 0.51 38.35
C ILE A 99 38.04 -0.66 37.67
N PHE A 100 38.25 -1.89 38.07
CA PHE A 100 37.55 -3.07 37.55
C PHE A 100 36.03 -2.99 37.78
N ILE A 101 35.58 -2.59 38.95
CA ILE A 101 34.15 -2.36 39.24
C ILE A 101 33.58 -1.25 38.35
N ILE A 102 34.30 -0.12 38.19
CA ILE A 102 33.89 0.96 37.27
C ILE A 102 33.76 0.43 35.83
N PHE A 103 34.71 -0.38 35.38
CA PHE A 103 34.66 -0.99 34.05
C PHE A 103 33.44 -1.90 33.84
N ILE A 104 33.07 -2.74 34.82
CA ILE A 104 31.88 -3.58 34.78
C ILE A 104 30.60 -2.70 34.69
N ILE A 105 30.48 -1.71 35.54
CA ILE A 105 29.30 -0.81 35.52
C ILE A 105 29.18 -0.08 34.19
N MET A 106 30.28 0.41 33.65
CA MET A 106 30.28 1.08 32.35
C MET A 106 29.94 0.11 31.19
N SER A 107 30.49 -1.09 31.21
CA SER A 107 30.18 -2.12 30.20
C SER A 107 28.71 -2.51 30.22
N LEU A 108 28.14 -2.71 31.42
CA LEU A 108 26.71 -3.00 31.58
C LEU A 108 25.82 -1.85 31.09
N SER A 109 26.18 -0.61 31.47
CA SER A 109 25.46 0.60 31.02
C SER A 109 25.51 0.77 29.49
N LEU A 110 26.68 0.50 28.89
CA LEU A 110 26.86 0.52 27.44
C LEU A 110 25.96 -0.49 26.74
N ASN A 111 25.92 -1.72 27.27
CA ASN A 111 25.09 -2.80 26.71
C ASN A 111 23.59 -2.45 26.74
N LEU A 112 23.11 -1.87 27.86
CA LEU A 112 21.72 -1.40 27.98
C LEU A 112 21.41 -0.24 27.01
N LEU A 113 22.34 0.70 26.83
CA LEU A 113 22.18 1.82 25.91
C LEU A 113 22.11 1.36 24.44
N VAL A 114 22.98 0.42 24.04
CA VAL A 114 22.94 -0.19 22.68
C VAL A 114 21.62 -0.94 22.47
N ALA A 115 21.19 -1.74 23.46
CA ALA A 115 19.93 -2.47 23.40
C ALA A 115 18.72 -1.55 23.20
N LYS A 116 18.65 -0.43 23.95
CA LYS A 116 17.57 0.54 23.84
C LYS A 116 17.63 1.37 22.57
N SER A 117 18.81 1.86 22.20
CA SER A 117 18.94 2.86 21.12
C SER A 117 19.03 2.26 19.71
N ILE A 118 19.36 0.98 19.58
CA ILE A 118 19.56 0.30 18.29
C ILE A 118 18.67 -0.93 18.15
N LEU A 119 18.76 -1.88 19.07
CA LEU A 119 18.05 -3.16 18.93
C LEU A 119 16.53 -3.01 19.05
N ARG A 120 16.04 -2.17 19.96
CA ARG A 120 14.61 -1.96 20.16
C ARG A 120 13.92 -1.36 18.90
N PRO A 121 14.39 -0.23 18.33
CA PRO A 121 13.84 0.29 17.07
C PRO A 121 13.86 -0.71 15.93
N ILE A 122 14.94 -1.47 15.79
CA ILE A 122 15.03 -2.53 14.75
C ILE A 122 13.96 -3.61 14.97
N ASN A 123 13.77 -4.06 16.21
CA ASN A 123 12.74 -5.05 16.52
C ASN A 123 11.32 -4.51 16.27
N ASP A 124 11.06 -3.24 16.56
CA ASP A 124 9.78 -2.57 16.27
C ASP A 124 9.52 -2.54 14.76
N MET A 125 10.54 -2.22 13.96
CA MET A 125 10.47 -2.24 12.49
C MET A 125 10.22 -3.66 11.95
N ILE A 126 10.89 -4.68 12.48
CA ILE A 126 10.65 -6.07 12.13
C ILE A 126 9.21 -6.47 12.49
N GLY A 127 8.73 -6.07 13.66
CA GLY A 127 7.35 -6.29 14.10
C GLY A 127 6.34 -5.70 13.14
N MET A 128 6.51 -4.43 12.78
CA MET A 128 5.69 -3.74 11.80
C MET A 128 5.71 -4.44 10.43
N ALA A 129 6.89 -4.78 9.89
CA ALA A 129 7.00 -5.47 8.61
C ALA A 129 6.24 -6.82 8.61
N ARG A 130 6.25 -7.55 9.74
CA ARG A 130 5.46 -8.78 9.91
C ARG A 130 3.95 -8.52 9.89
N ASN A 131 3.49 -7.43 10.52
CA ASN A 131 2.08 -7.03 10.55
C ASN A 131 1.61 -6.59 9.16
N VAL A 132 2.40 -5.77 8.46
CA VAL A 132 2.14 -5.37 7.06
C VAL A 132 2.00 -6.59 6.15
N ARG A 133 2.87 -7.60 6.28
CA ARG A 133 2.77 -8.86 5.53
C ARG A 133 1.47 -9.63 5.79
N LYS A 134 0.86 -9.47 6.96
CA LYS A 134 -0.43 -10.07 7.33
C LYS A 134 -1.63 -9.22 6.91
N GLY A 135 -1.40 -8.06 6.29
CA GLY A 135 -2.45 -7.12 5.88
C GLY A 135 -2.92 -6.18 7.00
N HIS A 136 -2.20 -6.11 8.12
CA HIS A 136 -2.49 -5.19 9.21
C HIS A 136 -1.64 -3.93 9.04
N PHE A 137 -2.27 -2.83 8.63
CA PHE A 137 -1.63 -1.54 8.32
C PHE A 137 -1.86 -0.46 9.39
N ASP A 138 -2.50 -0.78 10.49
CA ASP A 138 -2.91 0.12 11.56
C ASP A 138 -1.77 0.54 12.50
N GLN A 139 -0.64 -0.16 12.44
CA GLN A 139 0.51 0.09 13.30
C GLN A 139 1.61 0.83 12.55
N LYS A 140 2.14 1.88 13.18
CA LYS A 140 3.30 2.64 12.70
C LYS A 140 4.51 2.43 13.59
N VAL A 141 5.71 2.52 13.02
CA VAL A 141 6.96 2.56 13.77
C VAL A 141 7.07 3.89 14.48
N ARG A 142 7.39 3.84 15.77
CA ARG A 142 7.67 5.05 16.55
C ARG A 142 9.05 5.57 16.21
N VAL A 143 9.11 6.67 15.49
CA VAL A 143 10.36 7.34 15.14
C VAL A 143 10.80 8.25 16.28
N VAL A 144 11.90 7.89 16.94
CA VAL A 144 12.44 8.62 18.10
C VAL A 144 13.86 9.15 17.86
N SER A 145 14.38 9.01 16.64
CA SER A 145 15.70 9.52 16.28
C SER A 145 15.71 10.18 14.91
N ASN A 146 16.70 11.02 14.66
CA ASN A 146 16.95 11.66 13.37
C ASN A 146 18.16 11.07 12.63
N ASP A 147 18.62 9.90 13.06
CA ASP A 147 19.68 9.11 12.44
C ASP A 147 19.13 8.21 11.32
N GLU A 148 19.95 7.30 10.85
CA GLU A 148 19.58 6.35 9.78
C GLU A 148 18.37 5.48 10.15
N LEU A 149 18.19 5.14 11.44
CA LEU A 149 17.00 4.40 11.92
C LEU A 149 15.75 5.27 11.89
N GLY A 150 15.87 6.56 12.18
CA GLY A 150 14.77 7.51 12.07
C GLY A 150 14.29 7.62 10.62
N ILE A 151 15.21 7.80 9.68
CA ILE A 151 14.90 7.85 8.24
C ILE A 151 14.22 6.57 7.78
N MET A 152 14.71 5.40 8.22
CA MET A 152 14.12 4.11 7.88
C MET A 152 12.71 3.95 8.45
N GLY A 153 12.49 4.40 9.69
CA GLY A 153 11.18 4.38 10.34
C GLY A 153 10.16 5.27 9.61
N ASP A 154 10.55 6.51 9.25
CA ASP A 154 9.71 7.42 8.48
C ASP A 154 9.38 6.83 7.09
N GLY A 155 10.36 6.24 6.40
CA GLY A 155 10.16 5.56 5.13
C GLY A 155 9.19 4.38 5.22
N MET A 156 9.29 3.57 6.29
CA MET A 156 8.35 2.47 6.54
C MET A 156 6.93 2.97 6.82
N ASN A 157 6.79 4.06 7.59
CA ASN A 157 5.49 4.67 7.86
C ASN A 157 4.85 5.21 6.56
N ALA A 158 5.62 5.93 5.73
CA ALA A 158 5.16 6.43 4.44
C ALA A 158 4.74 5.29 3.49
N MET A 159 5.51 4.19 3.44
CA MET A 159 5.15 2.99 2.68
C MET A 159 3.82 2.39 3.16
N THR A 160 3.60 2.34 4.47
CA THR A 160 2.35 1.80 5.04
C THR A 160 1.15 2.69 4.70
N ASP A 161 1.31 4.01 4.75
CA ASP A 161 0.26 4.96 4.33
C ASP A 161 -0.10 4.75 2.85
N GLY A 162 0.88 4.56 1.98
CA GLY A 162 0.65 4.23 0.56
C GLY A 162 -0.07 2.88 0.36
N LEU A 163 0.22 1.88 1.20
CA LEU A 163 -0.48 0.58 1.16
C LEU A 163 -1.94 0.70 1.63
N ILE A 164 -2.22 1.49 2.66
CA ILE A 164 -3.58 1.78 3.14
C ILE A 164 -4.40 2.43 2.03
N GLU A 165 -3.86 3.45 1.37
CA GLU A 165 -4.54 4.16 0.29
C GLU A 165 -4.81 3.22 -0.89
N ARG A 166 -3.82 2.42 -1.28
CA ARG A 166 -4.00 1.41 -2.34
C ARG A 166 -5.07 0.37 -2.01
N ASP A 167 -5.12 -0.11 -0.77
CA ASP A 167 -6.14 -1.07 -0.32
C ASP A 167 -7.54 -0.44 -0.33
N ARG A 168 -7.65 0.83 0.08
CA ARG A 168 -8.89 1.61 0.03
C ARG A 168 -9.39 1.79 -1.41
N LEU A 169 -8.51 2.18 -2.32
CA LEU A 169 -8.85 2.31 -3.75
C LEU A 169 -9.31 0.97 -4.33
N ARG A 170 -8.58 -0.11 -4.03
CA ARG A 170 -8.94 -1.45 -4.49
C ARG A 170 -10.32 -1.90 -4.00
N ARG A 171 -10.64 -1.65 -2.72
CA ARG A 171 -11.99 -1.95 -2.18
C ARG A 171 -13.06 -1.14 -2.90
N GLY A 172 -12.80 0.12 -3.23
CA GLY A 172 -13.71 0.96 -4.02
C GLY A 172 -13.97 0.37 -5.41
N LEU A 173 -12.92 -0.12 -6.09
CA LEU A 173 -13.05 -0.79 -7.38
C LEU A 173 -13.87 -2.09 -7.29
N TYR A 174 -13.64 -2.93 -6.28
CA TYR A 174 -14.44 -4.14 -6.07
C TYR A 174 -15.93 -3.84 -5.84
N LEU A 175 -16.23 -2.78 -5.07
CA LEU A 175 -17.62 -2.35 -4.88
C LEU A 175 -18.25 -1.88 -6.20
N ALA A 176 -17.52 -1.12 -7.01
CA ALA A 176 -17.98 -0.70 -8.34
C ALA A 176 -18.26 -1.93 -9.25
N GLN A 177 -17.38 -2.94 -9.23
CA GLN A 177 -17.57 -4.20 -9.94
C GLN A 177 -18.84 -4.93 -9.47
N GLU A 178 -19.05 -5.05 -8.17
CA GLU A 178 -20.23 -5.71 -7.60
C GLU A 178 -21.53 -5.02 -8.05
N VAL A 179 -21.55 -3.67 -8.02
CA VAL A 179 -22.68 -2.90 -8.51
C VAL A 179 -22.90 -3.12 -10.01
N GLN A 180 -21.84 -3.10 -10.82
CA GLN A 180 -21.93 -3.33 -12.26
C GLN A 180 -22.45 -4.74 -12.57
N GLN A 181 -21.95 -5.77 -11.90
CA GLN A 181 -22.42 -7.14 -12.06
C GLN A 181 -23.90 -7.31 -11.70
N ALA A 182 -24.38 -6.58 -10.70
CA ALA A 182 -25.79 -6.57 -10.32
C ALA A 182 -26.71 -5.95 -11.40
N LEU A 183 -26.16 -5.14 -12.31
CA LEU A 183 -26.89 -4.57 -13.44
C LEU A 183 -27.10 -5.56 -14.59
N LEU A 184 -26.23 -6.55 -14.75
CA LEU A 184 -26.35 -7.55 -15.80
C LEU A 184 -27.35 -8.64 -15.42
N PRO A 185 -27.98 -9.31 -16.43
CA PRO A 185 -28.90 -10.41 -16.17
C PRO A 185 -28.20 -11.56 -15.45
N ARG A 186 -28.79 -12.06 -14.39
CA ARG A 186 -28.29 -13.25 -13.66
C ARG A 186 -28.66 -14.56 -14.35
N GLU A 187 -29.80 -14.56 -15.03
CA GLU A 187 -30.37 -15.73 -15.70
C GLU A 187 -30.92 -15.34 -17.08
N CYS A 188 -30.88 -16.26 -18.01
CA CYS A 188 -31.55 -16.07 -19.29
C CYS A 188 -33.06 -16.28 -19.11
N PRO A 189 -33.91 -15.48 -19.77
CA PRO A 189 -35.36 -15.69 -19.70
C PRO A 189 -35.76 -17.01 -20.35
N ALA A 190 -36.68 -17.74 -19.72
CA ALA A 190 -37.24 -18.95 -20.27
C ALA A 190 -38.33 -18.60 -21.29
N ILE A 191 -38.14 -19.02 -22.55
CA ILE A 191 -39.12 -18.86 -23.64
C ILE A 191 -39.31 -20.21 -24.30
N ASP A 192 -40.57 -20.61 -24.47
CA ASP A 192 -40.90 -21.89 -25.07
C ASP A 192 -40.31 -22.00 -26.51
N GLY A 193 -39.55 -23.07 -26.75
CA GLY A 193 -38.93 -23.34 -28.02
C GLY A 193 -37.58 -22.66 -28.27
N LEU A 194 -37.04 -21.98 -27.26
CA LEU A 194 -35.72 -21.33 -27.30
C LEU A 194 -34.84 -21.79 -26.13
N ASP A 195 -33.60 -22.14 -26.46
CA ASP A 195 -32.54 -22.36 -25.50
C ASP A 195 -31.52 -21.22 -25.60
N MET A 196 -31.26 -20.54 -24.45
CA MET A 196 -30.41 -19.34 -24.43
C MET A 196 -29.35 -19.46 -23.35
N ALA A 197 -28.16 -19.04 -23.67
CA ALA A 197 -27.04 -18.91 -22.74
C ALA A 197 -26.31 -17.60 -22.95
N ALA A 198 -25.93 -16.96 -21.86
CA ALA A 198 -25.12 -15.75 -21.87
C ALA A 198 -24.13 -15.76 -20.70
N ARG A 199 -22.96 -15.19 -20.92
CA ARG A 199 -21.92 -15.06 -19.91
C ARG A 199 -21.05 -13.84 -20.19
N SER A 200 -20.73 -13.08 -19.14
CA SER A 200 -19.68 -12.07 -19.16
C SER A 200 -18.47 -12.54 -18.37
N LEU A 201 -17.28 -12.28 -18.92
CA LEU A 201 -15.99 -12.57 -18.31
C LEU A 201 -15.20 -11.25 -18.25
N TYR A 202 -14.88 -10.83 -17.06
CA TYR A 202 -14.14 -9.58 -16.86
C TYR A 202 -12.64 -9.84 -16.90
N CYS A 203 -11.89 -8.99 -17.63
CA CYS A 203 -10.43 -8.98 -17.61
C CYS A 203 -9.89 -8.10 -16.46
N ASP A 204 -10.57 -6.98 -16.18
CA ASP A 204 -10.27 -6.04 -15.11
C ASP A 204 -11.39 -6.06 -14.06
N GLU A 205 -11.26 -5.24 -13.00
CA GLU A 205 -12.27 -5.10 -11.95
C GLU A 205 -13.62 -4.60 -12.51
N THR A 206 -13.60 -3.72 -13.52
CA THR A 206 -14.80 -3.22 -14.23
C THR A 206 -14.56 -3.19 -15.73
N GLY A 207 -15.60 -3.30 -16.55
CA GLY A 207 -15.48 -3.37 -18.02
C GLY A 207 -16.59 -2.63 -18.76
N GLY A 208 -16.37 -2.45 -20.08
CA GLY A 208 -17.33 -1.88 -21.04
C GLY A 208 -18.33 -2.88 -21.59
N ASP A 209 -18.05 -4.17 -21.46
CA ASP A 209 -18.89 -5.26 -21.97
C ASP A 209 -20.30 -5.22 -21.37
N TYR A 210 -21.28 -5.34 -22.24
CA TYR A 210 -22.69 -5.32 -21.88
C TYR A 210 -23.45 -6.41 -22.63
N TYR A 211 -24.32 -7.13 -21.91
CA TYR A 211 -25.40 -7.91 -22.50
C TYR A 211 -26.66 -7.75 -21.66
N ASP A 212 -27.82 -7.87 -22.31
CA ASP A 212 -29.09 -7.78 -21.60
C ASP A 212 -30.20 -8.55 -22.33
N PHE A 213 -31.23 -8.89 -21.58
CA PHE A 213 -32.48 -9.41 -22.08
C PHE A 213 -33.62 -8.49 -21.59
N ILE A 214 -34.36 -7.90 -22.53
CA ILE A 214 -35.40 -6.92 -22.23
C ILE A 214 -36.71 -7.48 -22.78
N GLY A 215 -37.61 -7.89 -21.87
CA GLY A 215 -38.98 -8.23 -22.25
C GLY A 215 -39.80 -6.96 -22.47
N ASN A 216 -40.69 -6.97 -23.47
CA ASN A 216 -41.61 -5.87 -23.71
C ASN A 216 -43.08 -6.33 -23.60
N ASP A 217 -44.01 -5.37 -23.53
CA ASP A 217 -45.44 -5.62 -23.32
C ASP A 217 -46.10 -6.41 -24.48
N ASN A 218 -45.45 -6.50 -25.64
CA ASN A 218 -45.88 -7.25 -26.82
C ASN A 218 -45.45 -8.72 -26.81
N LYS A 219 -44.97 -9.24 -25.69
CA LYS A 219 -44.39 -10.57 -25.53
C LYS A 219 -43.21 -10.87 -26.46
N GLN A 220 -42.52 -9.82 -26.91
CA GLN A 220 -41.28 -9.90 -27.66
C GLN A 220 -40.10 -9.93 -26.68
N LEU A 221 -39.01 -10.55 -27.09
CA LEU A 221 -37.74 -10.50 -26.34
C LEU A 221 -36.71 -9.73 -27.13
N ASP A 222 -36.13 -8.76 -26.50
CA ASP A 222 -34.97 -8.05 -27.03
C ASP A 222 -33.70 -8.59 -26.35
N ALA A 223 -32.73 -9.02 -27.13
CA ALA A 223 -31.42 -9.43 -26.70
C ALA A 223 -30.39 -8.41 -27.19
N VAL A 224 -29.48 -8.03 -26.31
CA VAL A 224 -28.49 -6.97 -26.57
C VAL A 224 -27.11 -7.49 -26.22
N ILE A 225 -26.12 -7.18 -27.05
CA ILE A 225 -24.71 -7.28 -26.75
C ILE A 225 -24.02 -6.02 -27.23
N GLY A 226 -23.07 -5.49 -26.45
CA GLY A 226 -22.34 -4.29 -26.80
C GLY A 226 -21.06 -4.17 -26.00
N ASP A 227 -20.21 -3.26 -26.46
CA ASP A 227 -18.93 -2.98 -25.82
C ASP A 227 -18.63 -1.48 -25.92
N VAL A 228 -18.28 -0.88 -24.79
CA VAL A 228 -17.89 0.53 -24.65
C VAL A 228 -16.39 0.65 -24.89
N SER A 229 -15.98 1.60 -25.69
CA SER A 229 -14.57 1.92 -25.93
C SER A 229 -13.84 2.25 -24.62
N GLY A 230 -12.60 1.76 -24.51
CA GLY A 230 -11.78 1.94 -23.30
C GLY A 230 -12.05 0.87 -22.24
N HIS A 231 -11.55 1.07 -21.04
CA HIS A 231 -11.64 0.11 -19.94
C HIS A 231 -11.76 0.82 -18.57
N GLY A 232 -12.08 0.04 -17.53
CA GLY A 232 -12.17 0.54 -16.17
C GLY A 232 -13.49 1.25 -15.85
N ILE A 233 -13.47 2.14 -14.86
CA ILE A 233 -14.69 2.76 -14.29
C ILE A 233 -15.44 3.60 -15.33
N SER A 234 -14.76 4.35 -16.20
CA SER A 234 -15.40 5.22 -17.19
C SER A 234 -16.27 4.43 -18.16
N SER A 235 -15.74 3.33 -18.71
CA SER A 235 -16.50 2.44 -19.59
C SER A 235 -17.66 1.75 -18.86
N ALA A 236 -17.48 1.39 -17.61
CA ALA A 236 -18.52 0.79 -16.77
C ALA A 236 -19.70 1.73 -16.50
N ILE A 237 -19.41 3.02 -16.23
CA ILE A 237 -20.45 4.04 -16.02
C ILE A 237 -21.21 4.28 -17.33
N LEU A 238 -20.49 4.41 -18.44
CA LEU A 238 -21.12 4.64 -19.74
C LEU A 238 -21.99 3.44 -20.16
N MET A 239 -21.53 2.22 -19.94
CA MET A 239 -22.33 1.00 -20.12
C MET A 239 -23.63 1.05 -19.33
N ALA A 240 -23.57 1.47 -18.05
CA ALA A 240 -24.75 1.57 -17.19
C ALA A 240 -25.74 2.63 -17.69
N SER A 241 -25.25 3.77 -18.20
CA SER A 241 -26.07 4.82 -18.84
C SER A 241 -26.77 4.28 -20.08
N VAL A 242 -26.04 3.65 -21.01
CA VAL A 242 -26.64 3.07 -22.23
C VAL A 242 -27.67 1.99 -21.90
N ARG A 243 -27.36 1.13 -20.93
CA ARG A 243 -28.33 0.14 -20.41
C ARG A 243 -29.64 0.79 -19.95
N ALA A 244 -29.54 1.89 -19.19
CA ALA A 244 -30.70 2.61 -18.70
C ALA A 244 -31.52 3.21 -19.88
N PHE A 245 -30.87 3.82 -20.86
CA PHE A 245 -31.51 4.36 -22.05
C PHE A 245 -32.19 3.26 -22.89
N LEU A 246 -31.52 2.17 -23.13
CA LEU A 246 -32.08 1.02 -23.88
C LEU A 246 -33.31 0.45 -23.17
N ARG A 247 -33.24 0.19 -21.87
CA ARG A 247 -34.37 -0.34 -21.10
C ARG A 247 -35.57 0.60 -21.07
N GLN A 248 -35.32 1.88 -20.87
CA GLN A 248 -36.40 2.88 -20.91
C GLN A 248 -37.02 2.94 -22.32
N ARG A 249 -36.21 2.98 -23.37
CA ARG A 249 -36.70 3.17 -24.74
C ARG A 249 -37.35 1.92 -25.31
N ALA A 250 -36.98 0.70 -24.88
CA ALA A 250 -37.58 -0.55 -25.31
C ALA A 250 -39.07 -0.68 -24.96
N HIS A 251 -39.54 -0.02 -23.88
CA HIS A 251 -40.94 0.01 -23.46
C HIS A 251 -41.77 1.06 -24.19
N LEU A 252 -41.15 1.96 -24.96
CA LEU A 252 -41.87 2.98 -25.69
C LEU A 252 -42.20 2.53 -27.13
N PRO A 253 -43.30 3.00 -27.72
CA PRO A 253 -43.66 2.64 -29.09
C PRO A 253 -42.62 3.19 -30.10
N GLY A 254 -42.41 2.42 -31.19
CA GLY A 254 -41.52 2.80 -32.29
C GLY A 254 -40.81 1.59 -32.87
N ASN A 255 -40.18 1.78 -34.04
CA ASN A 255 -39.33 0.78 -34.67
C ASN A 255 -37.93 0.80 -34.08
N LEU A 256 -37.16 -0.23 -34.34
CA LEU A 256 -35.77 -0.38 -33.81
C LEU A 256 -34.85 0.76 -34.22
N SER A 257 -34.99 1.28 -35.47
CA SER A 257 -34.13 2.38 -35.95
C SER A 257 -34.36 3.67 -35.16
N ARG A 258 -35.63 4.01 -34.89
CA ARG A 258 -35.95 5.18 -34.09
C ARG A 258 -35.49 5.03 -32.64
N MET A 259 -35.70 3.83 -32.05
CA MET A 259 -35.21 3.52 -30.73
C MET A 259 -33.70 3.74 -30.61
N MET A 260 -32.93 3.21 -31.54
CA MET A 260 -31.49 3.33 -31.56
C MET A 260 -31.01 4.76 -31.78
N SER A 261 -31.68 5.53 -32.64
CA SER A 261 -31.39 6.98 -32.84
C SER A 261 -31.64 7.78 -31.57
N ASP A 262 -32.71 7.47 -30.84
CA ASP A 262 -33.01 8.16 -29.57
C ASP A 262 -31.94 7.84 -28.49
N VAL A 263 -31.49 6.59 -28.39
CA VAL A 263 -30.41 6.16 -27.49
C VAL A 263 -29.08 6.81 -27.89
N ASN A 264 -28.77 6.85 -29.20
CA ASN A 264 -27.56 7.47 -29.71
C ASN A 264 -27.50 8.97 -29.36
N ARG A 265 -28.59 9.68 -29.49
CA ARG A 265 -28.66 11.10 -29.14
C ARG A 265 -28.38 11.34 -27.67
N GLN A 266 -28.96 10.54 -26.76
CA GLN A 266 -28.70 10.65 -25.34
C GLN A 266 -27.24 10.35 -25.01
N LEU A 267 -26.67 9.36 -25.69
CA LEU A 267 -25.26 9.01 -25.47
C LEU A 267 -24.32 10.10 -25.97
N ILE A 268 -24.60 10.76 -27.11
CA ILE A 268 -23.79 11.87 -27.64
C ILE A 268 -23.73 12.99 -26.61
N ASP A 269 -24.87 13.36 -26.02
CA ASP A 269 -24.93 14.41 -24.99
C ASP A 269 -24.04 14.08 -23.77
N ASP A 270 -23.91 12.76 -23.41
CA ASP A 270 -23.07 12.29 -22.28
C ASP A 270 -21.57 12.20 -22.61
N VAL A 271 -21.20 12.02 -23.90
CA VAL A 271 -19.80 11.72 -24.29
C VAL A 271 -19.13 12.85 -25.08
N GLU A 272 -19.79 13.99 -25.30
CA GLU A 272 -19.40 15.06 -26.19
C GLU A 272 -17.91 15.47 -26.08
N ASP A 273 -17.36 15.46 -24.86
CA ASP A 273 -15.96 15.83 -24.60
C ASP A 273 -15.02 14.62 -24.39
N SER A 274 -15.55 13.41 -24.24
CA SER A 274 -14.74 12.24 -23.85
C SER A 274 -14.19 11.44 -25.04
N GLY A 275 -14.86 11.54 -26.20
CA GLY A 275 -14.57 10.72 -27.38
C GLY A 275 -14.87 9.22 -27.20
N ASN A 276 -15.56 8.84 -26.14
CA ASN A 276 -15.99 7.47 -25.92
C ASN A 276 -17.18 7.12 -26.83
N PHE A 277 -17.27 5.87 -27.20
CA PHE A 277 -18.36 5.34 -28.02
C PHE A 277 -18.73 3.93 -27.56
N MET A 278 -19.87 3.41 -28.01
CA MET A 278 -20.27 2.03 -27.74
C MET A 278 -20.62 1.32 -29.03
N THR A 279 -20.04 0.13 -29.24
CA THR A 279 -20.50 -0.78 -30.26
C THR A 279 -21.66 -1.62 -29.72
N LEU A 280 -22.69 -1.88 -30.55
CA LEU A 280 -23.88 -2.57 -30.08
C LEU A 280 -24.52 -3.40 -31.17
N PHE A 281 -24.94 -4.62 -30.82
CA PHE A 281 -25.83 -5.46 -31.60
C PHE A 281 -27.12 -5.66 -30.80
N TYR A 282 -28.25 -5.32 -31.39
CA TYR A 282 -29.57 -5.43 -30.77
C TYR A 282 -30.47 -6.33 -31.62
N LEU A 283 -30.99 -7.37 -31.01
CA LEU A 283 -31.84 -8.34 -31.62
C LEU A 283 -33.22 -8.29 -30.97
N ARG A 284 -34.28 -8.25 -31.80
CA ARG A 284 -35.66 -8.40 -31.35
C ARG A 284 -36.21 -9.71 -31.89
N LEU A 285 -36.66 -10.55 -30.99
CA LEU A 285 -37.37 -11.80 -31.30
C LEU A 285 -38.86 -11.62 -31.04
N ASP A 286 -39.65 -11.93 -32.03
CA ASP A 286 -41.11 -12.05 -31.93
C ASP A 286 -41.49 -13.54 -32.05
N PRO A 287 -41.75 -14.23 -30.91
CA PRO A 287 -42.06 -15.65 -30.94
C PRO A 287 -43.40 -15.95 -31.61
N ALA A 288 -44.36 -15.03 -31.52
CA ALA A 288 -45.69 -15.22 -32.12
C ALA A 288 -45.65 -15.16 -33.65
N GLN A 289 -44.84 -14.24 -34.19
CA GLN A 289 -44.64 -14.09 -35.64
C GLN A 289 -43.50 -14.94 -36.18
N ARG A 290 -42.71 -15.58 -35.31
CA ARG A 290 -41.50 -16.33 -35.67
C ARG A 290 -40.52 -15.47 -36.48
N CYS A 291 -40.36 -14.22 -36.09
CA CYS A 291 -39.58 -13.21 -36.81
C CYS A 291 -38.43 -12.68 -35.93
N LEU A 292 -37.28 -12.52 -36.58
CA LEU A 292 -36.12 -11.83 -36.02
C LEU A 292 -35.92 -10.48 -36.71
N SER A 293 -35.72 -9.44 -35.96
CA SER A 293 -35.32 -8.13 -36.46
C SER A 293 -34.10 -7.68 -35.66
N TRP A 294 -33.13 -7.06 -36.31
CA TRP A 294 -31.93 -6.61 -35.65
C TRP A 294 -31.42 -5.28 -36.15
N ILE A 295 -30.63 -4.65 -35.32
CA ILE A 295 -29.83 -3.45 -35.63
C ILE A 295 -28.41 -3.68 -35.16
N ARG A 296 -27.46 -3.18 -35.96
CA ARG A 296 -26.05 -3.20 -35.67
C ARG A 296 -25.52 -1.78 -35.65
N ALA A 297 -24.92 -1.36 -34.51
CA ALA A 297 -24.26 -0.08 -34.33
C ALA A 297 -22.75 -0.31 -34.14
N GLY A 298 -22.00 -0.47 -35.22
CA GLY A 298 -20.55 -0.64 -35.20
C GLY A 298 -20.02 -1.96 -34.60
N HIS A 299 -20.88 -2.79 -34.01
CA HIS A 299 -20.49 -4.06 -33.38
C HIS A 299 -20.22 -5.13 -34.45
N ASP A 300 -19.46 -6.20 -34.11
CA ASP A 300 -19.27 -7.33 -35.01
C ASP A 300 -20.60 -8.01 -35.36
N PRO A 301 -20.74 -8.57 -36.58
CA PRO A 301 -21.96 -9.26 -36.98
C PRO A 301 -22.22 -10.47 -36.09
N ALA A 302 -23.48 -10.69 -35.71
CA ALA A 302 -23.87 -11.97 -35.13
C ALA A 302 -23.79 -13.09 -36.16
N ILE A 303 -23.42 -14.27 -35.73
CA ILE A 303 -23.30 -15.45 -36.58
C ILE A 303 -24.59 -16.29 -36.48
N PHE A 304 -25.26 -16.49 -37.62
CA PHE A 304 -26.43 -17.33 -37.74
C PHE A 304 -26.04 -18.67 -38.32
N TYR A 305 -26.25 -19.77 -37.61
CA TYR A 305 -26.08 -21.13 -38.11
C TYR A 305 -27.42 -21.70 -38.60
N ASN A 306 -27.43 -22.19 -39.84
CA ASN A 306 -28.59 -22.88 -40.40
C ASN A 306 -28.32 -24.40 -40.47
N PRO A 307 -28.99 -25.19 -39.61
CA PRO A 307 -28.73 -26.64 -39.51
C PRO A 307 -29.21 -27.44 -40.75
N ILE A 308 -30.15 -26.89 -41.53
CA ILE A 308 -30.62 -27.56 -42.75
C ILE A 308 -29.57 -27.52 -43.85
N SER A 309 -28.90 -26.39 -44.01
CA SER A 309 -27.86 -26.19 -45.03
C SER A 309 -26.45 -26.42 -44.52
N ASP A 310 -26.27 -26.64 -43.22
CA ASP A 310 -24.98 -26.74 -42.52
C ASP A 310 -24.06 -25.55 -42.83
N ARG A 311 -24.60 -24.31 -42.75
CA ARG A 311 -23.88 -23.06 -43.08
C ARG A 311 -24.02 -22.02 -42.01
N PHE A 312 -22.95 -21.30 -41.85
CA PHE A 312 -22.90 -20.09 -41.06
C PHE A 312 -23.09 -18.88 -41.99
N ASN A 313 -23.87 -17.91 -41.54
CA ASN A 313 -24.10 -16.63 -42.20
C ASN A 313 -23.95 -15.49 -41.22
N ASP A 314 -23.33 -14.40 -41.65
CA ASP A 314 -23.20 -13.22 -40.83
C ASP A 314 -24.47 -12.33 -40.92
N MET A 315 -24.97 -11.93 -39.78
CA MET A 315 -26.12 -11.02 -39.70
C MET A 315 -25.63 -9.57 -39.85
N HIS A 316 -25.44 -9.17 -41.09
CA HIS A 316 -24.93 -7.83 -41.42
C HIS A 316 -25.94 -6.72 -41.09
N GLY A 317 -25.45 -5.52 -40.88
CA GLY A 317 -26.20 -4.27 -40.69
C GLY A 317 -25.30 -3.07 -40.94
N LYS A 318 -25.87 -1.99 -41.44
CA LYS A 318 -25.15 -0.73 -41.65
C LYS A 318 -25.40 0.20 -40.45
N GLY A 319 -24.36 0.64 -39.79
CA GLY A 319 -24.48 1.58 -38.66
C GLY A 319 -23.12 1.88 -38.06
N LEU A 320 -22.91 3.11 -37.65
CA LEU A 320 -21.77 3.54 -36.86
C LEU A 320 -22.00 3.16 -35.40
N ALA A 321 -20.92 3.05 -34.61
CA ALA A 321 -21.04 2.91 -33.17
C ALA A 321 -21.80 4.10 -32.55
N LEU A 322 -22.48 3.85 -31.45
CA LEU A 322 -23.21 4.88 -30.71
C LEU A 322 -22.24 5.87 -30.09
N GLY A 323 -22.59 7.15 -30.10
CA GLY A 323 -21.74 8.21 -29.54
C GLY A 323 -20.79 8.85 -30.57
N ILE A 324 -20.68 8.34 -31.81
CA ILE A 324 -19.73 8.91 -32.82
C ILE A 324 -20.35 10.05 -33.60
N SER A 325 -21.63 9.94 -34.00
CA SER A 325 -22.30 10.94 -34.85
C SER A 325 -23.80 10.98 -34.57
N GLY A 326 -24.36 12.19 -34.56
CA GLY A 326 -25.80 12.42 -34.40
C GLY A 326 -26.61 12.15 -35.66
#